data_8c19fc14d868fca44799570545270113
#
_entry.id   8c19fc14d868fca44799570545270113
#
_cell.length_a   1.000
_cell.length_b   1.000
_cell.length_c   1.000
_cell.angle_alpha   90.00
_cell.angle_beta   90.00
_cell.angle_gamma   90.00
#
_symmetry.space_group_name_H-M   'P 1'
#
loop_
_entity.id
_entity.type
_entity.pdbx_description
1 polymer ?
#
loop_
_entity_poly.entity_id
_entity_poly.type
_entity_poly.pdbx_seq_one_letter_code
_entity_poly.pdbx_strand_id
1 'polypeptide(L)'
;MLRSGLFMAPVALGLGLASPSYAQSTVSIPLVIELSGAGAVSGTNFRDGILLAVDEINAKGGILGRKIDLPILDTQSDAGTSRAQVQRVLDNNPYVILGPVFSGSVLVDIPLTQQAEIPQIVGGEAAAITQKGDPFVFRTSFGQQFSMPKIANYIRDGLKAKTVAVLWVNNDFGKGGRDAFVKEMAARNITVVADVSTESGQADFSADVVKIKAANADVVFVYVNEEESARFLREARKQSLKAPLIGETTLLGQKVIDLAGDAANGVRGHVGLTVDAPIPAVQEFAAKFKKRFNYVCDHNGIKGYTAVYFIKYVTEKMGKFDSKGFPRTAHGLTITPQQEPGILMEATWDQNGDIDRQSFLGEVVDGKQKIVEILPKLGK
;
A
#
# COMPACT_ATOMS: atom_id res chain seq x y z
N MET A 1 66.62 58.47 -35.95
CA MET A 1 65.20 58.84 -35.80
C MET A 1 64.35 57.56 -35.73
N LEU A 2 64.14 57.06 -34.51
CA LEU A 2 63.29 55.88 -34.31
C LEU A 2 61.87 56.36 -33.91
N ARG A 3 60.84 55.91 -34.64
CA ARG A 3 59.42 56.10 -34.29
C ARG A 3 58.88 54.82 -33.65
N SER A 4 58.58 54.89 -32.37
CA SER A 4 57.89 53.82 -31.61
C SER A 4 56.41 53.91 -31.93
N GLY A 5 55.84 52.85 -32.53
CA GLY A 5 54.38 52.65 -32.70
C GLY A 5 53.79 51.92 -31.53
N LEU A 6 52.83 52.55 -30.88
CA LEU A 6 52.03 51.99 -29.76
C LEU A 6 50.85 51.24 -30.36
N PHE A 7 50.82 49.89 -30.22
CA PHE A 7 49.60 49.05 -30.55
C PHE A 7 48.68 48.98 -29.34
N MET A 8 47.54 49.61 -29.44
CA MET A 8 46.40 49.39 -28.49
C MET A 8 45.60 48.18 -28.95
N ALA A 9 45.60 47.14 -28.14
CA ALA A 9 44.72 46.02 -28.34
C ALA A 9 43.30 46.33 -27.73
N PRO A 10 42.20 46.00 -28.42
CA PRO A 10 40.88 46.20 -27.87
C PRO A 10 40.56 45.11 -26.82
N VAL A 11 40.24 45.53 -25.59
CA VAL A 11 39.66 44.67 -24.55
C VAL A 11 38.17 44.43 -24.89
N ALA A 12 37.82 43.24 -25.35
CA ALA A 12 36.44 42.83 -25.52
C ALA A 12 35.85 42.50 -24.15
N LEU A 13 34.97 43.38 -23.65
CA LEU A 13 34.15 43.13 -22.47
C LEU A 13 33.06 42.10 -22.86
N GLY A 14 33.27 40.83 -22.52
CA GLY A 14 32.27 39.80 -22.63
C GLY A 14 31.15 40.03 -21.58
N LEU A 15 30.01 40.55 -21.99
CA LEU A 15 28.77 40.55 -21.20
C LEU A 15 28.29 39.10 -21.10
N GLY A 16 28.66 38.43 -20.01
CA GLY A 16 28.06 37.16 -19.61
C GLY A 16 26.57 37.35 -19.31
N LEU A 17 25.71 36.95 -20.24
CA LEU A 17 24.27 36.80 -19.96
C LEU A 17 24.11 35.75 -18.86
N ALA A 18 24.01 36.18 -17.61
CA ALA A 18 23.54 35.32 -16.52
C ALA A 18 22.07 34.94 -16.83
N SER A 19 21.85 33.71 -17.32
CA SER A 19 20.52 33.15 -17.44
C SER A 19 19.88 33.17 -16.03
N PRO A 20 18.67 33.75 -15.87
CA PRO A 20 18.02 33.71 -14.60
C PRO A 20 17.80 32.23 -14.23
N SER A 21 18.42 31.80 -13.15
CA SER A 21 18.10 30.50 -12.51
C SER A 21 16.67 30.61 -11.97
N TYR A 22 15.69 30.22 -12.77
CA TYR A 22 14.36 30.03 -12.26
C TYR A 22 14.43 28.91 -11.22
N ALA A 23 14.31 29.25 -9.94
CA ALA A 23 14.08 28.27 -8.91
C ALA A 23 12.88 27.42 -9.34
N GLN A 24 13.11 26.15 -9.66
CA GLN A 24 12.06 25.27 -10.14
C GLN A 24 11.00 25.19 -9.03
N SER A 25 9.78 25.65 -9.29
CA SER A 25 8.69 25.66 -8.31
C SER A 25 8.39 24.25 -7.87
N THR A 26 8.16 24.05 -6.56
CA THR A 26 7.80 22.75 -6.00
C THR A 26 6.31 22.67 -5.68
N VAL A 27 5.78 21.45 -5.54
CA VAL A 27 4.47 21.16 -4.98
C VAL A 27 4.66 20.28 -3.75
N SER A 28 4.07 20.67 -2.62
CA SER A 28 4.16 19.90 -1.39
C SER A 28 3.15 18.76 -1.37
N ILE A 29 3.66 17.53 -1.24
CA ILE A 29 2.89 16.28 -1.11
C ILE A 29 3.48 15.50 0.07
N PRO A 30 3.12 15.84 1.32
CA PRO A 30 3.67 15.18 2.49
C PRO A 30 3.25 13.72 2.60
N LEU A 31 4.12 12.90 3.17
CA LEU A 31 3.89 11.51 3.54
C LEU A 31 3.81 11.38 5.07
N VAL A 32 2.65 10.99 5.56
CA VAL A 32 2.44 10.62 6.98
C VAL A 32 2.33 9.09 7.03
N ILE A 33 3.28 8.41 7.73
CA ILE A 33 3.46 6.96 7.55
C ILE A 33 4.11 6.31 8.78
N GLU A 34 3.84 5.02 8.99
CA GLU A 34 4.42 4.19 10.04
C GLU A 34 5.89 3.85 9.73
N LEU A 35 6.86 4.54 10.34
CA LEU A 35 8.30 4.23 10.16
C LEU A 35 8.91 3.56 11.38
N SER A 36 8.20 3.57 12.50
CA SER A 36 8.56 2.87 13.74
C SER A 36 7.34 2.17 14.34
N GLY A 37 7.55 1.29 15.32
CA GLY A 37 6.50 0.50 15.95
C GLY A 37 6.04 -0.69 15.09
N ALA A 38 4.83 -1.19 15.35
CA ALA A 38 4.30 -2.42 14.76
C ALA A 38 4.07 -2.35 13.22
N GLY A 39 3.97 -1.16 12.66
CA GLY A 39 3.76 -0.93 11.23
C GLY A 39 5.03 -0.63 10.44
N ALA A 40 6.21 -0.70 11.06
CA ALA A 40 7.45 -0.25 10.43
C ALA A 40 7.79 -0.98 9.12
N VAL A 41 7.47 -2.26 9.01
CA VAL A 41 7.69 -3.05 7.78
C VAL A 41 6.81 -2.52 6.65
N SER A 42 5.51 -2.40 6.87
CA SER A 42 4.53 -1.93 5.90
C SER A 42 4.82 -0.49 5.47
N GLY A 43 5.03 0.39 6.45
CA GLY A 43 5.28 1.82 6.20
C GLY A 43 6.60 2.08 5.49
N THR A 44 7.66 1.33 5.81
CA THR A 44 8.96 1.44 5.12
C THR A 44 8.82 1.04 3.65
N ASN A 45 8.14 -0.07 3.35
CA ASN A 45 7.89 -0.48 1.97
C ASN A 45 7.07 0.58 1.21
N PHE A 46 5.99 1.08 1.80
CA PHE A 46 5.14 2.12 1.20
C PHE A 46 5.93 3.40 0.90
N ARG A 47 6.73 3.88 1.87
CA ARG A 47 7.64 5.03 1.71
C ARG A 47 8.62 4.82 0.56
N ASP A 48 9.26 3.65 0.50
CA ASP A 48 10.30 3.40 -0.50
C ASP A 48 9.71 3.30 -1.91
N GLY A 49 8.48 2.77 -2.06
CA GLY A 49 7.73 2.85 -3.30
C GLY A 49 7.45 4.30 -3.73
N ILE A 50 7.03 5.14 -2.80
CA ILE A 50 6.82 6.59 -3.04
C ILE A 50 8.13 7.28 -3.45
N LEU A 51 9.21 7.03 -2.72
CA LEU A 51 10.51 7.64 -3.02
C LEU A 51 10.99 7.29 -4.44
N LEU A 52 10.83 6.03 -4.86
CA LEU A 52 11.17 5.62 -6.23
C LEU A 52 10.35 6.40 -7.27
N ALA A 53 9.03 6.50 -7.06
CA ALA A 53 8.15 7.24 -7.97
C ALA A 53 8.49 8.75 -8.02
N VAL A 54 8.73 9.36 -6.86
CA VAL A 54 9.11 10.78 -6.75
C VAL A 54 10.43 11.06 -7.46
N ASP A 55 11.44 10.19 -7.28
CA ASP A 55 12.72 10.31 -7.99
C ASP A 55 12.52 10.26 -9.52
N GLU A 56 11.74 9.28 -10.02
CA GLU A 56 11.47 9.12 -11.45
C GLU A 56 10.70 10.31 -12.04
N ILE A 57 9.69 10.81 -11.33
CA ILE A 57 8.87 11.95 -11.77
C ILE A 57 9.67 13.24 -11.73
N ASN A 58 10.42 13.48 -10.64
CA ASN A 58 11.24 14.68 -10.49
C ASN A 58 12.40 14.73 -11.50
N ALA A 59 12.98 13.58 -11.86
CA ALA A 59 13.99 13.48 -12.91
C ALA A 59 13.46 13.87 -14.29
N LYS A 60 12.14 13.72 -14.52
CA LYS A 60 11.43 14.10 -15.76
C LYS A 60 10.85 15.52 -15.73
N GLY A 61 11.15 16.31 -14.70
CA GLY A 61 10.69 17.70 -14.57
C GLY A 61 9.49 17.91 -13.63
N GLY A 62 9.06 16.86 -12.92
CA GLY A 62 7.95 16.92 -11.96
C GLY A 62 6.57 16.79 -12.60
N ILE A 63 5.55 17.22 -11.90
CA ILE A 63 4.16 17.25 -12.36
C ILE A 63 3.87 18.66 -12.87
N LEU A 64 3.42 18.81 -14.10
CA LEU A 64 3.15 20.12 -14.74
C LEU A 64 4.32 21.13 -14.54
N GLY A 65 5.57 20.65 -14.60
CA GLY A 65 6.78 21.46 -14.45
C GLY A 65 7.17 21.80 -13.01
N ARG A 66 6.45 21.29 -11.99
CA ARG A 66 6.79 21.49 -10.57
C ARG A 66 7.32 20.20 -9.98
N LYS A 67 8.48 20.25 -9.31
CA LYS A 67 9.02 19.08 -8.59
C LYS A 67 8.20 18.78 -7.34
N ILE A 68 8.05 17.51 -7.04
CA ILE A 68 7.42 17.06 -5.79
C ILE A 68 8.39 17.33 -4.64
N ASP A 69 7.92 18.07 -3.64
CA ASP A 69 8.52 18.20 -2.32
C ASP A 69 7.78 17.23 -1.39
N LEU A 70 8.53 16.28 -0.78
CA LEU A 70 7.97 15.16 -0.01
C LEU A 70 8.44 15.21 1.45
N PRO A 71 7.85 16.06 2.32
CA PRO A 71 8.07 15.94 3.76
C PRO A 71 7.58 14.59 4.27
N ILE A 72 8.40 13.91 5.10
CA ILE A 72 8.09 12.57 5.64
C ILE A 72 7.98 12.66 7.15
N LEU A 73 6.84 12.19 7.71
CA LEU A 73 6.50 12.23 9.11
C LEU A 73 6.14 10.83 9.61
N ASP A 74 6.77 10.41 10.72
CA ASP A 74 6.53 9.12 11.35
C ASP A 74 5.29 9.18 12.25
N THR A 75 4.34 8.27 12.05
CA THR A 75 3.17 8.09 12.92
C THR A 75 3.49 7.28 14.17
N GLN A 76 4.66 6.63 14.23
CA GLN A 76 5.05 5.70 15.29
C GLN A 76 4.06 4.52 15.47
N SER A 77 3.29 4.21 14.42
CA SER A 77 2.20 3.22 14.42
C SER A 77 1.09 3.53 15.46
N ASP A 78 0.96 4.81 15.84
CA ASP A 78 -0.03 5.31 16.78
C ASP A 78 -1.02 6.26 16.10
N ALA A 79 -2.31 6.00 16.29
CA ALA A 79 -3.38 6.76 15.63
C ALA A 79 -3.44 8.23 16.11
N GLY A 80 -3.15 8.49 17.39
CA GLY A 80 -3.12 9.85 17.94
C GLY A 80 -1.97 10.66 17.35
N THR A 81 -0.79 10.03 17.24
CA THR A 81 0.38 10.63 16.58
C THR A 81 0.11 10.88 15.10
N SER A 82 -0.52 9.93 14.36
CA SER A 82 -0.93 10.13 12.98
C SER A 82 -1.79 11.38 12.82
N ARG A 83 -2.86 11.46 13.61
CA ARG A 83 -3.75 12.62 13.61
C ARG A 83 -3.02 13.95 13.85
N ALA A 84 -2.07 13.97 14.82
CA ALA A 84 -1.28 15.17 15.11
C ALA A 84 -0.35 15.54 13.93
N GLN A 85 0.27 14.56 13.27
CA GLN A 85 1.11 14.79 12.10
C GLN A 85 0.28 15.28 10.89
N VAL A 86 -0.91 14.72 10.66
CA VAL A 86 -1.82 15.19 9.60
C VAL A 86 -2.23 16.64 9.87
N GLN A 87 -2.62 17.00 11.10
CA GLN A 87 -2.93 18.39 11.45
C GLN A 87 -1.74 19.31 11.12
N ARG A 88 -0.53 18.92 11.52
CA ARG A 88 0.70 19.71 11.28
C ARG A 88 0.98 19.93 9.80
N VAL A 89 0.76 18.92 8.93
CA VAL A 89 0.99 19.11 7.49
C VAL A 89 -0.09 19.94 6.84
N LEU A 90 -1.34 19.84 7.33
CA LEU A 90 -2.46 20.67 6.84
C LEU A 90 -2.22 22.16 7.09
N ASP A 91 -1.56 22.54 8.18
CA ASP A 91 -1.20 23.93 8.48
C ASP A 91 -0.29 24.57 7.40
N ASN A 92 0.38 23.74 6.58
CA ASN A 92 1.23 24.16 5.47
C ASN A 92 0.51 24.11 4.10
N ASN A 93 -0.79 23.89 4.08
CA ASN A 93 -1.64 23.84 2.89
C ASN A 93 -1.09 22.94 1.77
N PRO A 94 -0.90 21.61 2.00
CA PRO A 94 -0.36 20.66 1.04
C PRO A 94 -1.34 20.47 -0.13
N TYR A 95 -0.82 20.00 -1.27
CA TYR A 95 -1.66 19.68 -2.42
C TYR A 95 -2.46 18.38 -2.21
N VAL A 96 -1.79 17.32 -1.77
CA VAL A 96 -2.35 15.99 -1.45
C VAL A 96 -1.52 15.41 -0.32
N ILE A 97 -2.12 14.59 0.55
CA ILE A 97 -1.41 13.85 1.60
C ILE A 97 -1.30 12.38 1.19
N LEU A 98 -0.12 11.79 1.34
CA LEU A 98 0.14 10.37 1.16
C LEU A 98 0.14 9.64 2.51
N GLY A 99 -0.40 8.41 2.52
CA GLY A 99 -0.47 7.57 3.71
C GLY A 99 -1.63 7.93 4.66
N PRO A 100 -1.69 7.27 5.83
CA PRO A 100 -0.87 6.14 6.26
C PRO A 100 -1.32 4.78 5.69
N VAL A 101 -0.69 3.69 6.17
CA VAL A 101 -1.07 2.31 5.82
C VAL A 101 -2.00 1.71 6.89
N PHE A 102 -1.81 2.00 8.16
CA PHE A 102 -2.65 1.45 9.22
C PHE A 102 -4.06 2.03 9.16
N SER A 103 -5.05 1.14 9.08
CA SER A 103 -6.47 1.53 8.92
C SER A 103 -6.99 2.40 10.06
N GLY A 104 -6.58 2.12 11.31
CA GLY A 104 -6.94 2.95 12.47
C GLY A 104 -6.42 4.37 12.38
N SER A 105 -5.16 4.54 11.91
CA SER A 105 -4.57 5.86 11.64
C SER A 105 -5.35 6.59 10.55
N VAL A 106 -5.63 5.92 9.43
CA VAL A 106 -6.44 6.52 8.34
C VAL A 106 -7.79 7.01 8.84
N LEU A 107 -8.49 6.19 9.64
CA LEU A 107 -9.84 6.52 10.11
C LEU A 107 -9.90 7.74 11.03
N VAL A 108 -8.84 8.04 11.80
CA VAL A 108 -8.77 9.25 12.63
C VAL A 108 -8.27 10.47 11.86
N ASP A 109 -7.59 10.28 10.74
CA ASP A 109 -7.09 11.36 9.88
C ASP A 109 -8.16 11.92 8.95
N ILE A 110 -9.06 11.07 8.44
CA ILE A 110 -10.12 11.41 7.48
C ILE A 110 -10.91 12.67 7.87
N PRO A 111 -11.41 12.84 9.12
CA PRO A 111 -12.16 14.05 9.47
C PRO A 111 -11.37 15.36 9.28
N LEU A 112 -10.04 15.32 9.44
CA LEU A 112 -9.18 16.50 9.26
C LEU A 112 -9.00 16.82 7.77
N THR A 113 -8.70 15.82 6.95
CA THR A 113 -8.48 15.99 5.51
C THR A 113 -9.77 16.36 4.78
N GLN A 114 -10.89 15.79 5.19
CA GLN A 114 -12.22 16.15 4.70
C GLN A 114 -12.57 17.60 5.02
N GLN A 115 -12.37 18.04 6.28
CA GLN A 115 -12.63 19.42 6.69
C GLN A 115 -11.75 20.42 5.92
N ALA A 116 -10.49 20.03 5.65
CA ALA A 116 -9.55 20.85 4.89
C ALA A 116 -9.80 20.81 3.37
N GLU A 117 -10.63 19.88 2.87
CA GLU A 117 -10.84 19.59 1.45
C GLU A 117 -9.52 19.26 0.71
N ILE A 118 -8.63 18.52 1.41
CA ILE A 118 -7.33 18.06 0.89
C ILE A 118 -7.42 16.54 0.63
N PRO A 119 -7.12 16.05 -0.59
CA PRO A 119 -7.14 14.63 -0.90
C PRO A 119 -6.10 13.87 -0.08
N GLN A 120 -6.47 12.67 0.38
CA GLN A 120 -5.58 11.74 1.06
C GLN A 120 -5.54 10.40 0.33
N ILE A 121 -4.34 9.98 -0.10
CA ILE A 121 -4.14 8.70 -0.79
C ILE A 121 -3.52 7.72 0.18
N VAL A 122 -4.27 6.68 0.54
CA VAL A 122 -3.95 5.80 1.67
C VAL A 122 -3.65 4.37 1.25
N GLY A 123 -2.89 3.66 2.11
CA GLY A 123 -2.60 2.24 1.97
C GLY A 123 -3.50 1.33 2.80
N GLY A 124 -4.39 1.87 3.64
CA GLY A 124 -5.27 1.13 4.54
C GLY A 124 -6.31 0.27 3.82
N GLU A 125 -6.65 -0.90 4.38
CA GLU A 125 -7.52 -1.90 3.73
C GLU A 125 -8.91 -2.03 4.34
N ALA A 126 -9.16 -1.47 5.54
CA ALA A 126 -10.47 -1.54 6.18
C ALA A 126 -11.57 -0.96 5.28
N ALA A 127 -12.68 -1.68 5.14
CA ALA A 127 -13.82 -1.26 4.32
C ALA A 127 -14.37 0.11 4.77
N ALA A 128 -14.34 0.39 6.09
CA ALA A 128 -14.84 1.63 6.67
C ALA A 128 -14.13 2.90 6.18
N ILE A 129 -12.93 2.79 5.60
CA ILE A 129 -12.15 3.94 5.10
C ILE A 129 -12.90 4.69 4.01
N THR A 130 -13.48 3.98 3.06
CA THR A 130 -14.12 4.56 1.87
C THR A 130 -15.64 4.47 1.92
N GLN A 131 -16.22 3.53 2.68
CA GLN A 131 -17.66 3.30 2.71
C GLN A 131 -18.46 4.33 3.53
N LYS A 132 -17.80 5.31 4.16
CA LYS A 132 -18.45 6.42 4.86
C LYS A 132 -18.78 7.62 3.95
N GLY A 133 -18.39 7.56 2.68
CA GLY A 133 -18.73 8.58 1.68
C GLY A 133 -17.89 9.84 1.75
N ASP A 134 -16.66 9.78 2.27
CA ASP A 134 -15.74 10.90 2.18
C ASP A 134 -15.18 11.03 0.75
N PRO A 135 -15.43 12.14 0.04
CA PRO A 135 -14.98 12.30 -1.34
C PRO A 135 -13.47 12.53 -1.47
N PHE A 136 -12.76 12.89 -0.39
CA PHE A 136 -11.34 13.25 -0.44
C PHE A 136 -10.40 12.07 -0.12
N VAL A 137 -10.93 10.88 0.17
CA VAL A 137 -10.12 9.69 0.46
C VAL A 137 -10.09 8.74 -0.72
N PHE A 138 -8.87 8.34 -1.10
CA PHE A 138 -8.61 7.36 -2.15
C PHE A 138 -7.62 6.32 -1.64
N ARG A 139 -7.81 5.04 -2.00
CA ARG A 139 -6.84 4.01 -1.66
C ARG A 139 -6.13 3.46 -2.89
N THR A 140 -4.93 2.95 -2.67
CA THR A 140 -4.19 2.12 -3.64
C THR A 140 -4.06 0.68 -3.20
N SER A 141 -4.58 0.37 -2.00
CA SER A 141 -4.74 -0.98 -1.46
C SER A 141 -5.98 -1.68 -2.01
N PHE A 142 -6.05 -2.99 -1.78
CA PHE A 142 -7.26 -3.77 -2.05
C PHE A 142 -8.17 -3.71 -0.80
N GLY A 143 -9.39 -3.19 -0.94
CA GLY A 143 -10.33 -3.09 0.17
C GLY A 143 -10.87 -4.45 0.59
N GLN A 144 -11.13 -4.63 1.89
CA GLN A 144 -11.67 -5.88 2.47
C GLN A 144 -12.97 -6.33 1.82
N GLN A 145 -13.81 -5.40 1.35
CA GLN A 145 -15.05 -5.70 0.63
C GLN A 145 -14.83 -6.38 -0.73
N PHE A 146 -13.61 -6.30 -1.29
CA PHE A 146 -13.24 -6.97 -2.53
C PHE A 146 -12.39 -8.22 -2.29
N SER A 147 -11.55 -8.24 -1.26
CA SER A 147 -10.65 -9.36 -0.99
C SER A 147 -11.36 -10.53 -0.28
N MET A 148 -12.20 -10.26 0.72
CA MET A 148 -12.83 -11.31 1.52
C MET A 148 -13.78 -12.22 0.71
N PRO A 149 -14.61 -11.72 -0.23
CA PRO A 149 -15.39 -12.59 -1.10
C PRO A 149 -14.54 -13.54 -1.96
N LYS A 150 -13.37 -13.08 -2.45
CA LYS A 150 -12.47 -13.91 -3.27
C LYS A 150 -11.85 -15.05 -2.46
N ILE A 151 -11.35 -14.74 -1.26
CA ILE A 151 -10.85 -15.75 -0.32
C ILE A 151 -11.93 -16.75 0.08
N ALA A 152 -13.12 -16.25 0.36
CA ALA A 152 -14.25 -17.09 0.73
C ALA A 152 -14.66 -18.06 -0.38
N ASN A 153 -14.63 -17.61 -1.63
CA ASN A 153 -14.85 -18.49 -2.80
C ASN A 153 -13.78 -19.59 -2.85
N TYR A 154 -12.51 -19.23 -2.66
CA TYR A 154 -11.43 -20.23 -2.66
C TYR A 154 -11.56 -21.24 -1.52
N ILE A 155 -11.93 -20.82 -0.31
CA ILE A 155 -12.17 -21.72 0.83
C ILE A 155 -13.31 -22.70 0.51
N ARG A 156 -14.43 -22.22 -0.08
CA ARG A 156 -15.56 -23.06 -0.47
C ARG A 156 -15.22 -23.99 -1.63
N ASP A 157 -14.69 -23.43 -2.73
CA ASP A 157 -14.60 -24.13 -4.03
C ASP A 157 -13.26 -24.84 -4.22
N GLY A 158 -12.18 -24.24 -3.77
CA GLY A 158 -10.82 -24.78 -3.87
C GLY A 158 -10.51 -25.77 -2.75
N LEU A 159 -10.75 -25.37 -1.49
CA LEU A 159 -10.44 -26.21 -0.32
C LEU A 159 -11.60 -27.13 0.07
N LYS A 160 -12.84 -26.88 -0.40
CA LYS A 160 -14.05 -27.64 -0.02
C LYS A 160 -14.31 -27.65 1.50
N ALA A 161 -13.80 -26.65 2.21
CA ALA A 161 -13.91 -26.57 3.67
C ALA A 161 -15.34 -26.31 4.13
N LYS A 162 -15.70 -26.91 5.28
CA LYS A 162 -16.99 -26.72 5.96
C LYS A 162 -16.86 -25.91 7.24
N THR A 163 -15.66 -25.94 7.82
CA THR A 163 -15.33 -25.24 9.07
C THR A 163 -14.06 -24.43 8.92
N VAL A 164 -14.02 -23.28 9.59
CA VAL A 164 -12.86 -22.39 9.61
C VAL A 164 -12.57 -21.88 11.02
N ALA A 165 -11.29 -21.84 11.39
CA ALA A 165 -10.83 -21.05 12.54
C ALA A 165 -10.30 -19.72 12.03
N VAL A 166 -10.54 -18.62 12.75
CA VAL A 166 -10.08 -17.29 12.41
C VAL A 166 -9.11 -16.80 13.48
N LEU A 167 -7.93 -16.34 13.06
CA LEU A 167 -7.00 -15.58 13.89
C LEU A 167 -6.90 -14.16 13.33
N TRP A 168 -7.10 -13.14 14.15
CA TRP A 168 -7.09 -11.76 13.69
C TRP A 168 -6.50 -10.81 14.73
N VAL A 169 -5.88 -9.71 14.29
CA VAL A 169 -5.33 -8.68 15.18
C VAL A 169 -6.43 -7.73 15.65
N ASN A 170 -6.45 -7.43 16.95
CA ASN A 170 -7.44 -6.57 17.59
C ASN A 170 -7.14 -5.08 17.34
N ASN A 171 -7.37 -4.64 16.11
CA ASN A 171 -7.33 -3.24 15.67
C ASN A 171 -8.35 -3.04 14.54
N ASP A 172 -8.51 -1.82 14.01
CA ASP A 172 -9.52 -1.53 12.97
C ASP A 172 -9.32 -2.34 11.69
N PHE A 173 -8.06 -2.63 11.31
CA PHE A 173 -7.76 -3.50 10.18
C PHE A 173 -8.23 -4.94 10.44
N GLY A 174 -7.77 -5.55 11.53
CA GLY A 174 -8.09 -6.93 11.84
C GLY A 174 -9.56 -7.15 12.11
N LYS A 175 -10.20 -6.26 12.88
CA LYS A 175 -11.64 -6.32 13.18
C LYS A 175 -12.49 -6.19 11.92
N GLY A 176 -12.21 -5.21 11.07
CA GLY A 176 -12.94 -5.00 9.82
C GLY A 176 -12.83 -6.22 8.89
N GLY A 177 -11.63 -6.78 8.74
CA GLY A 177 -11.40 -7.98 7.93
C GLY A 177 -12.08 -9.23 8.51
N ARG A 178 -11.98 -9.43 9.83
CA ARG A 178 -12.67 -10.51 10.53
C ARG A 178 -14.18 -10.43 10.33
N ASP A 179 -14.78 -9.27 10.52
CA ASP A 179 -16.24 -9.10 10.39
C ASP A 179 -16.70 -9.35 8.94
N ALA A 180 -15.98 -8.82 7.96
CA ALA A 180 -16.25 -9.08 6.55
C ALA A 180 -16.08 -10.56 6.20
N PHE A 181 -15.00 -11.21 6.67
CA PHE A 181 -14.74 -12.62 6.43
C PHE A 181 -15.82 -13.54 7.04
N VAL A 182 -16.19 -13.32 8.29
CA VAL A 182 -17.25 -14.10 8.98
C VAL A 182 -18.58 -13.98 8.25
N LYS A 183 -18.94 -12.79 7.77
CA LYS A 183 -20.11 -12.56 6.93
C LYS A 183 -20.07 -13.39 5.64
N GLU A 184 -18.92 -13.42 4.97
CA GLU A 184 -18.72 -14.19 3.75
C GLU A 184 -18.75 -15.70 3.98
N MET A 185 -18.26 -16.18 5.15
CA MET A 185 -18.39 -17.59 5.56
C MET A 185 -19.84 -17.98 5.77
N ALA A 186 -20.59 -17.18 6.51
CA ALA A 186 -22.01 -17.41 6.75
C ALA A 186 -22.82 -17.48 5.44
N ALA A 187 -22.54 -16.56 4.49
CA ALA A 187 -23.19 -16.55 3.18
C ALA A 187 -22.90 -17.79 2.33
N ARG A 188 -21.88 -18.59 2.67
CA ARG A 188 -21.47 -19.82 1.98
C ARG A 188 -21.72 -21.08 2.79
N ASN A 189 -22.43 -20.98 3.91
CA ASN A 189 -22.69 -22.09 4.85
C ASN A 189 -21.40 -22.74 5.36
N ILE A 190 -20.38 -21.96 5.64
CA ILE A 190 -19.12 -22.38 6.28
C ILE A 190 -19.16 -21.92 7.74
N THR A 191 -18.95 -22.84 8.67
CA THR A 191 -19.05 -22.57 10.11
C THR A 191 -17.70 -22.04 10.64
N VAL A 192 -17.73 -20.90 11.33
CA VAL A 192 -16.58 -20.43 12.12
C VAL A 192 -16.60 -21.17 13.46
N VAL A 193 -15.62 -22.05 13.67
CA VAL A 193 -15.53 -22.91 14.86
C VAL A 193 -14.57 -22.36 15.92
N ALA A 194 -13.71 -21.42 15.57
CA ALA A 194 -12.90 -20.64 16.50
C ALA A 194 -12.71 -19.23 15.96
N ASP A 195 -12.76 -18.26 16.85
CA ASP A 195 -12.57 -16.83 16.57
C ASP A 195 -11.62 -16.27 17.63
N VAL A 196 -10.37 -16.09 17.25
CA VAL A 196 -9.25 -15.80 18.16
C VAL A 196 -8.67 -14.42 17.81
N SER A 197 -8.85 -13.46 18.73
CA SER A 197 -8.22 -12.15 18.62
C SER A 197 -6.84 -12.14 19.27
N THR A 198 -5.92 -11.39 18.68
CA THR A 198 -4.55 -11.18 19.18
C THR A 198 -4.30 -9.69 19.35
N GLU A 199 -3.31 -9.32 20.14
CA GLU A 199 -2.94 -7.91 20.32
C GLU A 199 -1.95 -7.46 19.24
N SER A 200 -2.00 -6.18 18.90
CA SER A 200 -1.05 -5.58 17.95
C SER A 200 0.37 -5.64 18.54
N GLY A 201 1.33 -6.20 17.76
CA GLY A 201 2.69 -6.42 18.21
C GLY A 201 2.89 -7.69 19.06
N GLN A 202 1.87 -8.55 19.20
CA GLN A 202 1.96 -9.78 20.01
C GLN A 202 3.19 -10.62 19.67
N ALA A 203 3.93 -11.02 20.71
CA ALA A 203 5.18 -11.79 20.56
C ALA A 203 4.97 -13.30 20.64
N ASP A 204 4.07 -13.76 21.50
CA ASP A 204 3.81 -15.19 21.78
C ASP A 204 2.41 -15.60 21.32
N PHE A 205 2.34 -16.61 20.47
CA PHE A 205 1.11 -17.18 19.91
C PHE A 205 0.83 -18.60 20.41
N SER A 206 1.54 -19.07 21.43
CA SER A 206 1.45 -20.45 21.90
C SER A 206 0.03 -20.83 22.36
N ALA A 207 -0.61 -19.96 23.13
CA ALA A 207 -1.99 -20.18 23.61
C ALA A 207 -3.02 -20.10 22.46
N ASP A 208 -2.80 -19.22 21.49
CA ASP A 208 -3.70 -19.05 20.35
C ASP A 208 -3.67 -20.26 19.42
N VAL A 209 -2.49 -20.81 19.17
CA VAL A 209 -2.34 -22.06 18.41
C VAL A 209 -3.01 -23.22 19.11
N VAL A 210 -2.92 -23.35 20.46
CA VAL A 210 -3.65 -24.38 21.23
C VAL A 210 -5.16 -24.25 21.03
N LYS A 211 -5.74 -23.03 21.13
CA LYS A 211 -7.17 -22.80 20.90
C LYS A 211 -7.60 -23.20 19.50
N ILE A 212 -6.81 -22.77 18.48
CA ILE A 212 -7.09 -23.08 17.08
C ILE A 212 -7.02 -24.59 16.81
N LYS A 213 -6.03 -25.29 17.36
CA LYS A 213 -5.91 -26.75 17.23
C LYS A 213 -7.10 -27.48 17.87
N ALA A 214 -7.53 -27.05 19.07
CA ALA A 214 -8.67 -27.64 19.76
C ALA A 214 -9.99 -27.53 18.98
N ALA A 215 -10.13 -26.50 18.15
CA ALA A 215 -11.31 -26.29 17.30
C ALA A 215 -11.42 -27.27 16.12
N ASN A 216 -10.34 -27.95 15.74
CA ASN A 216 -10.25 -28.93 14.65
C ASN A 216 -10.92 -28.46 13.34
N ALA A 217 -10.64 -27.22 12.94
CA ALA A 217 -11.17 -26.63 11.73
C ALA A 217 -10.54 -27.23 10.47
N ASP A 218 -11.28 -27.26 9.35
CA ASP A 218 -10.78 -27.70 8.04
C ASP A 218 -9.68 -26.76 7.51
N VAL A 219 -9.75 -25.46 7.88
CA VAL A 219 -8.79 -24.42 7.45
C VAL A 219 -8.67 -23.35 8.53
N VAL A 220 -7.50 -22.68 8.59
CA VAL A 220 -7.28 -21.54 9.48
C VAL A 220 -7.05 -20.30 8.62
N PHE A 221 -7.90 -19.29 8.80
CA PHE A 221 -7.72 -17.96 8.21
C PHE A 221 -6.91 -17.09 9.17
N VAL A 222 -5.79 -16.57 8.67
CA VAL A 222 -4.83 -15.75 9.44
C VAL A 222 -4.86 -14.32 8.91
N TYR A 223 -5.27 -13.38 9.75
CA TYR A 223 -5.44 -11.97 9.40
C TYR A 223 -4.86 -11.05 10.47
N VAL A 224 -3.54 -11.01 10.52
CA VAL A 224 -2.74 -10.20 11.43
C VAL A 224 -1.69 -9.41 10.63
N ASN A 225 -0.96 -8.48 11.27
CA ASN A 225 0.08 -7.71 10.58
C ASN A 225 1.28 -8.60 10.21
N GLU A 226 2.20 -8.07 9.42
CA GLU A 226 3.28 -8.83 8.79
C GLU A 226 4.21 -9.53 9.81
N GLU A 227 4.67 -8.82 10.84
CA GLU A 227 5.57 -9.42 11.83
C GLU A 227 4.89 -10.47 12.69
N GLU A 228 3.64 -10.23 13.05
CA GLU A 228 2.79 -11.15 13.81
C GLU A 228 2.51 -12.41 12.98
N SER A 229 2.28 -12.26 11.67
CA SER A 229 2.11 -13.37 10.73
C SER A 229 3.30 -14.31 10.79
N ALA A 230 4.52 -13.79 10.72
CA ALA A 230 5.72 -14.62 10.78
C ALA A 230 5.87 -15.36 12.13
N ARG A 231 5.55 -14.69 13.24
CA ARG A 231 5.58 -15.28 14.60
C ARG A 231 4.56 -16.40 14.73
N PHE A 232 3.33 -16.16 14.29
CA PHE A 232 2.27 -17.16 14.29
C PHE A 232 2.63 -18.38 13.44
N LEU A 233 3.13 -18.19 12.22
CA LEU A 233 3.52 -19.29 11.34
C LEU A 233 4.55 -20.22 12.00
N ARG A 234 5.59 -19.65 12.64
CA ARG A 234 6.59 -20.43 13.36
C ARG A 234 5.99 -21.24 14.49
N GLU A 235 5.14 -20.61 15.30
CA GLU A 235 4.51 -21.30 16.44
C GLU A 235 3.51 -22.37 15.98
N ALA A 236 2.74 -22.11 14.91
CA ALA A 236 1.83 -23.08 14.32
C ALA A 236 2.56 -24.36 13.85
N ARG A 237 3.73 -24.21 13.20
CA ARG A 237 4.53 -25.37 12.78
C ARG A 237 5.19 -26.09 13.95
N LYS A 238 5.75 -25.34 14.90
CA LYS A 238 6.34 -25.89 16.14
C LYS A 238 5.34 -26.76 16.88
N GLN A 239 4.08 -26.32 16.99
CA GLN A 239 3.01 -27.10 17.63
C GLN A 239 2.34 -28.11 16.68
N SER A 240 2.86 -28.29 15.46
CA SER A 240 2.32 -29.25 14.49
C SER A 240 0.85 -29.02 14.14
N LEU A 241 0.42 -27.76 13.96
CA LEU A 241 -0.90 -27.42 13.43
C LEU A 241 -1.01 -27.96 11.99
N LYS A 242 -1.96 -28.86 11.72
CA LYS A 242 -2.08 -29.58 10.45
C LYS A 242 -3.02 -28.90 9.46
N ALA A 243 -4.01 -28.13 9.95
CA ALA A 243 -4.96 -27.44 9.09
C ALA A 243 -4.23 -26.51 8.11
N PRO A 244 -4.64 -26.43 6.83
CA PRO A 244 -4.12 -25.47 5.88
C PRO A 244 -4.25 -24.05 6.43
N LEU A 245 -3.17 -23.27 6.26
CA LEU A 245 -3.15 -21.86 6.64
C LEU A 245 -3.41 -21.02 5.40
N ILE A 246 -4.40 -20.17 5.48
CA ILE A 246 -4.78 -19.25 4.41
C ILE A 246 -4.88 -17.83 4.97
N GLY A 247 -4.55 -16.84 4.18
CA GLY A 247 -4.64 -15.44 4.60
C GLY A 247 -4.80 -14.47 3.46
N GLU A 248 -4.36 -13.30 3.73
CA GLU A 248 -4.34 -12.14 2.83
C GLU A 248 -2.90 -11.69 2.58
N THR A 249 -2.72 -10.64 1.85
CA THR A 249 -1.44 -10.09 1.41
C THR A 249 -0.42 -9.92 2.55
N THR A 250 -0.88 -9.59 3.77
CA THR A 250 -0.03 -9.46 4.97
C THR A 250 0.59 -10.77 5.44
N LEU A 251 0.04 -11.92 5.01
CA LEU A 251 0.58 -13.24 5.36
C LEU A 251 1.63 -13.74 4.35
N LEU A 252 1.61 -13.24 3.11
CA LEU A 252 2.38 -13.79 1.99
C LEU A 252 3.51 -12.88 1.50
N GLY A 253 3.75 -11.74 2.14
CA GLY A 253 4.85 -10.84 1.77
C GLY A 253 6.22 -11.50 1.94
N GLN A 254 7.20 -11.20 1.06
CA GLN A 254 8.53 -11.82 1.12
C GLN A 254 9.21 -11.63 2.48
N LYS A 255 9.03 -10.47 3.12
CA LYS A 255 9.57 -10.22 4.47
C LYS A 255 9.00 -11.18 5.52
N VAL A 256 7.71 -11.50 5.42
CA VAL A 256 7.06 -12.49 6.31
C VAL A 256 7.63 -13.87 6.06
N ILE A 257 7.80 -14.25 4.78
CA ILE A 257 8.38 -15.52 4.36
C ILE A 257 9.81 -15.64 4.90
N ASP A 258 10.64 -14.62 4.74
CA ASP A 258 12.02 -14.58 5.23
C ASP A 258 12.09 -14.75 6.76
N LEU A 259 11.21 -14.07 7.49
CA LEU A 259 11.13 -14.15 8.95
C LEU A 259 10.56 -15.49 9.46
N ALA A 260 9.63 -16.08 8.73
CA ALA A 260 9.03 -17.38 9.10
C ALA A 260 9.89 -18.56 8.68
N GLY A 261 10.74 -18.39 7.66
CA GLY A 261 11.54 -19.46 7.08
C GLY A 261 10.65 -20.61 6.54
N ASP A 262 11.04 -21.84 6.74
CA ASP A 262 10.31 -23.04 6.28
C ASP A 262 8.87 -23.12 6.81
N ALA A 263 8.58 -22.42 7.91
CA ALA A 263 7.22 -22.37 8.47
C ALA A 263 6.20 -21.73 7.51
N ALA A 264 6.64 -20.91 6.58
CA ALA A 264 5.79 -20.29 5.58
C ALA A 264 5.40 -21.21 4.43
N ASN A 265 6.16 -22.29 4.16
CA ASN A 265 5.89 -23.16 3.02
C ASN A 265 4.49 -23.79 3.08
N GLY A 266 3.78 -23.77 1.94
CA GLY A 266 2.41 -24.27 1.82
C GLY A 266 1.33 -23.31 2.31
N VAL A 267 1.69 -22.13 2.80
CA VAL A 267 0.71 -21.08 3.13
C VAL A 267 0.15 -20.50 1.83
N ARG A 268 -1.16 -20.30 1.77
CA ARG A 268 -1.86 -19.70 0.63
C ARG A 268 -2.60 -18.45 1.03
N GLY A 269 -2.96 -17.63 0.05
CA GLY A 269 -3.80 -16.45 0.33
C GLY A 269 -4.11 -15.62 -0.89
N HIS A 270 -5.09 -14.75 -0.71
CA HIS A 270 -5.38 -13.70 -1.66
C HIS A 270 -4.28 -12.64 -1.64
N VAL A 271 -3.83 -12.24 -2.80
CA VAL A 271 -2.83 -11.21 -2.98
C VAL A 271 -3.35 -10.16 -3.96
N GLY A 272 -3.71 -9.00 -3.44
CA GLY A 272 -4.22 -7.89 -4.24
C GLY A 272 -3.15 -7.27 -5.13
N LEU A 273 -1.91 -7.27 -4.65
CA LEU A 273 -0.70 -6.76 -5.33
C LEU A 273 0.50 -7.60 -4.96
N THR A 274 1.34 -7.91 -5.95
CA THR A 274 2.61 -8.62 -5.71
C THR A 274 3.60 -8.33 -6.82
N VAL A 275 4.88 -8.29 -6.47
CA VAL A 275 5.99 -8.20 -7.44
C VAL A 275 6.16 -9.48 -8.26
N ASP A 276 5.55 -10.59 -7.82
CA ASP A 276 5.58 -11.88 -8.51
C ASP A 276 4.47 -12.01 -9.57
N ALA A 277 3.62 -10.97 -9.75
CA ALA A 277 2.62 -10.95 -10.80
C ALA A 277 3.30 -11.10 -12.18
N PRO A 278 2.76 -11.95 -13.07
CA PRO A 278 3.30 -12.16 -14.41
C PRO A 278 2.95 -10.99 -15.35
N ILE A 279 3.27 -9.77 -14.91
CA ILE A 279 2.97 -8.52 -15.59
C ILE A 279 4.29 -7.77 -15.82
N PRO A 280 4.70 -7.51 -17.07
CA PRO A 280 6.00 -6.89 -17.37
C PRO A 280 6.26 -5.58 -16.62
N ALA A 281 5.27 -4.69 -16.53
CA ALA A 281 5.40 -3.41 -15.81
C ALA A 281 5.68 -3.60 -14.31
N VAL A 282 5.04 -4.60 -13.67
CA VAL A 282 5.28 -4.95 -12.26
C VAL A 282 6.68 -5.51 -12.06
N GLN A 283 7.14 -6.35 -12.96
CA GLN A 283 8.49 -6.94 -12.90
C GLN A 283 9.58 -5.89 -13.12
N GLU A 284 9.36 -4.94 -14.04
CA GLU A 284 10.28 -3.81 -14.23
C GLU A 284 10.35 -2.93 -12.96
N PHE A 285 9.20 -2.60 -12.38
CA PHE A 285 9.15 -1.89 -11.10
C PHE A 285 9.91 -2.64 -10.01
N ALA A 286 9.67 -3.95 -9.85
CA ALA A 286 10.34 -4.78 -8.84
C ALA A 286 11.87 -4.75 -8.99
N ALA A 287 12.37 -4.82 -10.22
CA ALA A 287 13.79 -4.73 -10.51
C ALA A 287 14.39 -3.35 -10.14
N LYS A 288 13.70 -2.26 -10.48
CA LYS A 288 14.09 -0.88 -10.12
C LYS A 288 14.10 -0.69 -8.60
N PHE A 289 13.04 -1.16 -7.92
CA PHE A 289 12.93 -1.08 -6.47
C PHE A 289 14.07 -1.83 -5.77
N LYS A 290 14.30 -3.10 -6.15
CA LYS A 290 15.40 -3.90 -5.61
C LYS A 290 16.77 -3.27 -5.84
N LYS A 291 17.00 -2.68 -7.02
CA LYS A 291 18.23 -1.97 -7.34
C LYS A 291 18.45 -0.74 -6.44
N ARG A 292 17.39 -0.01 -6.12
CA ARG A 292 17.45 1.22 -5.32
C ARG A 292 17.60 0.95 -3.83
N PHE A 293 16.85 -0.03 -3.29
CA PHE A 293 16.72 -0.25 -1.84
C PHE A 293 17.36 -1.54 -1.33
N ASN A 294 17.86 -2.40 -2.23
CA ASN A 294 18.56 -3.65 -1.91
C ASN A 294 17.71 -4.68 -1.14
N TYR A 295 16.39 -4.66 -1.30
CA TYR A 295 15.48 -5.71 -0.81
C TYR A 295 14.30 -5.91 -1.77
N VAL A 296 13.53 -7.00 -1.56
CA VAL A 296 12.36 -7.31 -2.38
C VAL A 296 11.16 -6.51 -1.87
N CYS A 297 10.55 -5.76 -2.76
CA CYS A 297 9.34 -5.00 -2.49
C CYS A 297 8.17 -5.91 -2.12
N ASP A 298 7.37 -5.52 -1.15
CA ASP A 298 6.07 -6.11 -0.89
C ASP A 298 4.92 -5.30 -1.54
N HIS A 299 3.68 -5.71 -1.26
CA HIS A 299 2.49 -5.03 -1.76
C HIS A 299 2.39 -3.55 -1.34
N ASN A 300 2.93 -3.19 -0.18
CA ASN A 300 2.89 -1.80 0.30
C ASN A 300 3.78 -0.89 -0.56
N GLY A 301 4.94 -1.39 -1.00
CA GLY A 301 5.78 -0.62 -1.92
C GLY A 301 5.10 -0.37 -3.27
N ILE A 302 4.36 -1.36 -3.80
CA ILE A 302 3.56 -1.18 -5.02
C ILE A 302 2.45 -0.13 -4.78
N LYS A 303 1.75 -0.20 -3.62
CA LYS A 303 0.73 0.79 -3.25
C LYS A 303 1.30 2.21 -3.24
N GLY A 304 2.46 2.40 -2.60
CA GLY A 304 3.13 3.70 -2.51
C GLY A 304 3.57 4.24 -3.86
N TYR A 305 4.19 3.40 -4.69
CA TYR A 305 4.59 3.78 -6.04
C TYR A 305 3.39 4.20 -6.90
N THR A 306 2.36 3.40 -6.92
CA THR A 306 1.12 3.65 -7.66
C THR A 306 0.40 4.91 -7.18
N ALA A 307 0.46 5.22 -5.87
CA ALA A 307 -0.17 6.42 -5.30
C ALA A 307 0.37 7.71 -5.92
N VAL A 308 1.69 7.82 -6.09
CA VAL A 308 2.30 9.03 -6.67
C VAL A 308 1.95 9.17 -8.16
N TYR A 309 1.93 8.07 -8.91
CA TYR A 309 1.54 8.09 -10.32
C TYR A 309 0.04 8.34 -10.51
N PHE A 310 -0.80 7.89 -9.58
CA PHE A 310 -2.21 8.27 -9.55
C PHE A 310 -2.38 9.79 -9.37
N ILE A 311 -1.68 10.39 -8.39
CA ILE A 311 -1.70 11.85 -8.18
C ILE A 311 -1.22 12.56 -9.44
N LYS A 312 -0.11 12.12 -10.04
CA LYS A 312 0.42 12.70 -11.27
C LYS A 312 -0.61 12.68 -12.38
N TYR A 313 -1.19 11.51 -12.69
CA TYR A 313 -2.13 11.35 -13.77
C TYR A 313 -3.39 12.22 -13.59
N VAL A 314 -3.98 12.23 -12.38
CA VAL A 314 -5.15 13.05 -12.09
C VAL A 314 -4.83 14.54 -12.25
N THR A 315 -3.69 14.99 -11.72
CA THR A 315 -3.25 16.39 -11.80
C THR A 315 -3.00 16.84 -13.24
N GLU A 316 -2.33 16.02 -14.04
CA GLU A 316 -2.09 16.30 -15.45
C GLU A 316 -3.38 16.32 -16.26
N LYS A 317 -4.33 15.42 -15.97
CA LYS A 317 -5.67 15.41 -16.57
C LYS A 317 -6.48 16.68 -16.23
N MET A 318 -6.29 17.21 -15.02
CA MET A 318 -6.89 18.50 -14.60
C MET A 318 -6.20 19.71 -15.23
N GLY A 319 -4.93 19.59 -15.63
CA GLY A 319 -4.09 20.68 -16.14
C GLY A 319 -3.70 21.72 -15.09
N LYS A 320 -3.93 21.47 -13.80
CA LYS A 320 -3.65 22.40 -12.68
C LYS A 320 -3.57 21.66 -11.34
N PHE A 321 -2.91 22.29 -10.37
CA PHE A 321 -2.93 21.87 -8.97
C PHE A 321 -4.18 22.46 -8.27
N ASP A 322 -5.18 21.62 -8.04
CA ASP A 322 -6.47 22.00 -7.43
C ASP A 322 -6.95 20.85 -6.53
N SER A 323 -6.65 20.95 -5.23
CA SER A 323 -6.99 19.91 -4.24
C SER A 323 -8.51 19.69 -4.18
N LYS A 324 -9.30 20.75 -4.21
CA LYS A 324 -10.77 20.67 -4.13
C LYS A 324 -11.40 20.07 -5.39
N GLY A 325 -10.77 20.29 -6.54
CA GLY A 325 -11.21 19.72 -7.82
C GLY A 325 -10.75 18.29 -8.05
N PHE A 326 -9.74 17.81 -7.31
CA PHE A 326 -9.13 16.48 -7.47
C PHE A 326 -10.17 15.34 -7.39
N PRO A 327 -11.07 15.27 -6.39
CA PRO A 327 -12.04 14.21 -6.28
C PRO A 327 -12.94 14.06 -7.51
N ARG A 328 -13.40 15.17 -8.09
CA ARG A 328 -14.27 15.16 -9.27
C ARG A 328 -13.62 14.49 -10.47
N THR A 329 -12.30 14.61 -10.61
CA THR A 329 -11.54 14.01 -11.70
C THR A 329 -11.16 12.56 -11.40
N ALA A 330 -10.96 12.23 -10.12
CA ALA A 330 -10.46 10.94 -9.66
C ALA A 330 -11.54 9.86 -9.52
N HIS A 331 -12.75 10.24 -9.04
CA HIS A 331 -13.85 9.27 -8.90
C HIS A 331 -14.36 8.78 -10.26
N GLY A 332 -14.57 7.47 -10.35
CA GLY A 332 -14.98 6.78 -11.57
C GLY A 332 -13.87 6.64 -12.61
N LEU A 333 -12.63 7.04 -12.30
CA LEU A 333 -11.52 7.05 -13.24
C LEU A 333 -10.90 5.66 -13.37
N THR A 334 -10.84 5.15 -14.60
CA THR A 334 -10.01 4.00 -14.96
C THR A 334 -8.71 4.47 -15.58
N ILE A 335 -7.58 3.97 -15.11
CA ILE A 335 -6.26 4.25 -15.65
C ILE A 335 -5.61 2.93 -16.04
N THR A 336 -5.09 2.87 -17.26
CA THR A 336 -4.36 1.72 -17.77
C THR A 336 -2.85 1.98 -17.78
N PRO A 337 -2.00 0.94 -17.80
CA PRO A 337 -0.55 1.11 -17.92
C PRO A 337 -0.09 1.78 -19.22
N GLN A 338 -0.93 1.75 -20.27
CA GLN A 338 -0.67 2.45 -21.53
C GLN A 338 -0.83 3.98 -21.37
N GLN A 339 -1.77 4.41 -20.54
CA GLN A 339 -2.00 5.82 -20.23
C GLN A 339 -0.99 6.37 -19.23
N GLU A 340 -0.69 5.58 -18.20
CA GLU A 340 0.29 5.90 -17.16
C GLU A 340 1.02 4.61 -16.72
N PRO A 341 2.23 4.37 -17.21
CA PRO A 341 2.97 3.14 -16.90
C PRO A 341 3.20 2.91 -15.39
N GLY A 342 3.27 3.97 -14.60
CA GLY A 342 3.44 3.87 -13.15
C GLY A 342 2.23 3.33 -12.39
N ILE A 343 1.07 3.17 -13.03
CA ILE A 343 -0.08 2.46 -12.44
C ILE A 343 0.14 0.95 -12.41
N LEU A 344 1.07 0.43 -13.21
CA LEU A 344 1.50 -0.97 -13.27
C LEU A 344 0.45 -1.99 -13.73
N MET A 345 -0.79 -1.82 -13.32
CA MET A 345 -1.95 -2.65 -13.68
C MET A 345 -3.16 -1.74 -13.87
N GLU A 346 -4.06 -2.09 -14.80
CA GLU A 346 -5.32 -1.37 -14.92
C GLU A 346 -6.05 -1.31 -13.58
N ALA A 347 -6.43 -0.12 -13.19
CA ALA A 347 -7.14 0.16 -11.94
C ALA A 347 -8.28 1.14 -12.19
N THR A 348 -9.42 0.88 -11.55
CA THR A 348 -10.57 1.79 -11.53
C THR A 348 -10.78 2.28 -10.12
N TRP A 349 -10.76 3.61 -9.91
CA TRP A 349 -11.20 4.22 -8.67
C TRP A 349 -12.70 4.48 -8.77
N ASP A 350 -13.48 3.78 -7.95
CA ASP A 350 -14.94 3.92 -7.95
C ASP A 350 -15.41 5.25 -7.31
N GLN A 351 -16.72 5.41 -7.16
CA GLN A 351 -17.32 6.61 -6.57
C GLN A 351 -17.02 6.81 -5.08
N ASN A 352 -16.46 5.80 -4.42
CA ASN A 352 -16.06 5.87 -3.02
C ASN A 352 -14.53 6.04 -2.86
N GLY A 353 -13.77 6.11 -3.95
CA GLY A 353 -12.31 6.13 -3.90
C GLY A 353 -11.67 4.76 -3.67
N ASP A 354 -12.46 3.68 -3.77
CA ASP A 354 -11.97 2.31 -3.74
C ASP A 354 -11.41 1.86 -5.09
N ILE A 355 -10.55 0.85 -5.04
CA ILE A 355 -9.94 0.28 -6.23
C ILE A 355 -10.43 -1.15 -6.46
N ASP A 356 -11.03 -1.43 -7.63
CA ASP A 356 -11.33 -2.80 -8.08
C ASP A 356 -10.48 -3.14 -9.30
N ARG A 357 -9.87 -4.32 -9.25
CA ARG A 357 -9.00 -4.87 -10.30
C ARG A 357 -8.88 -6.37 -10.17
N GLN A 358 -8.23 -7.02 -11.13
CA GLN A 358 -7.77 -8.38 -10.95
C GLN A 358 -6.82 -8.49 -9.76
N SER A 359 -6.77 -9.66 -9.14
CA SER A 359 -5.91 -10.02 -8.04
C SER A 359 -5.42 -11.46 -8.20
N PHE A 360 -4.76 -12.02 -7.20
CA PHE A 360 -4.10 -13.30 -7.35
C PHE A 360 -4.37 -14.18 -6.13
N LEU A 361 -4.36 -15.48 -6.36
CA LEU A 361 -4.13 -16.46 -5.31
C LEU A 361 -2.65 -16.83 -5.32
N GLY A 362 -1.99 -16.61 -4.19
CA GLY A 362 -0.59 -16.95 -3.98
C GLY A 362 -0.41 -18.19 -3.13
N GLU A 363 0.71 -18.87 -3.30
CA GLU A 363 1.20 -19.95 -2.44
C GLU A 363 2.69 -19.74 -2.15
N VAL A 364 3.12 -20.01 -0.93
CA VAL A 364 4.55 -20.02 -0.58
C VAL A 364 5.14 -21.38 -0.88
N VAL A 365 6.11 -21.40 -1.80
CA VAL A 365 6.82 -22.62 -2.25
C VAL A 365 8.32 -22.35 -2.22
N ASP A 366 9.07 -23.16 -1.48
CA ASP A 366 10.53 -23.05 -1.35
C ASP A 366 10.99 -21.64 -0.93
N GLY A 367 10.31 -21.06 0.06
CA GLY A 367 10.62 -19.74 0.61
C GLY A 367 10.31 -18.56 -0.32
N LYS A 368 9.45 -18.76 -1.33
CA LYS A 368 9.03 -17.71 -2.27
C LYS A 368 7.53 -17.75 -2.50
N GLN A 369 6.93 -16.57 -2.67
CA GLN A 369 5.56 -16.46 -3.14
C GLN A 369 5.51 -16.88 -4.63
N LYS A 370 4.53 -17.69 -4.98
CA LYS A 370 4.20 -18.06 -6.38
C LYS A 370 2.74 -17.80 -6.63
N ILE A 371 2.41 -17.24 -7.78
CA ILE A 371 1.02 -17.06 -8.23
C ILE A 371 0.52 -18.41 -8.74
N VAL A 372 -0.59 -18.87 -8.18
CA VAL A 372 -1.24 -20.13 -8.58
C VAL A 372 -2.52 -19.91 -9.37
N GLU A 373 -3.17 -18.74 -9.20
CA GLU A 373 -4.39 -18.39 -9.93
C GLU A 373 -4.55 -16.88 -10.09
N ILE A 374 -5.11 -16.43 -11.20
CA ILE A 374 -5.51 -15.03 -11.40
C ILE A 374 -7.01 -14.92 -11.10
N LEU A 375 -7.33 -14.07 -10.12
CA LEU A 375 -8.71 -13.84 -9.68
C LEU A 375 -9.29 -12.60 -10.38
N PRO A 376 -10.42 -12.70 -11.08
CA PRO A 376 -11.00 -11.58 -11.82
C PRO A 376 -11.51 -10.47 -10.89
N LYS A 377 -11.80 -9.30 -11.47
CA LYS A 377 -12.59 -8.26 -10.81
C LYS A 377 -13.93 -8.84 -10.33
N LEU A 378 -14.46 -8.31 -9.22
CA LEU A 378 -15.80 -8.71 -8.76
C LEU A 378 -16.91 -8.03 -9.58
N GLY A 379 -16.61 -6.92 -10.26
CA GLY A 379 -17.56 -6.22 -11.10
C GLY A 379 -18.65 -5.47 -10.33
N LYS A 380 -18.29 -4.95 -9.17
CA LYS A 380 -19.18 -4.15 -8.30
C LYS A 380 -18.92 -2.68 -8.48
#